data_fd21657d9d3516af6be262943ec3bdb4
#
_entry.id   fd21657d9d3516af6be262943ec3bdb4
#
_cell.length_a   1.000
_cell.length_b   1.000
_cell.length_c   1.000
_cell.angle_alpha   90.00
_cell.angle_beta   90.00
_cell.angle_gamma   90.00
#
_symmetry.space_group_name_H-M   'P 1'
#
loop_
_entity.id
_entity.type
_entity.pdbx_description
1 polymer ?
#
loop_
_entity_poly.entity_id
_entity_poly.type
_entity_poly.pdbx_seq_one_letter_code
_entity_poly.pdbx_strand_id
1 'polypeptide(L)'
;WFLMLAVLGIYQIIHHPAVFKAINPIYAFELLAKYPNGFWLLGAVFLCTTGAEALYSDLGHCGRKNIRNSWLFVKTALLLNYFGQSAWLLTNGNNILNGRNPFYEIMPEWFLMPGIIIATLATIIASQALISGSYTLISEAMNLNFWPRVAVRQPSDAKGQIYIPSVNSILWFGCILMILYFKSSEHMEAAYGFSITITMMMTTVLLTVYLIYIKKWSKILVLSLLILFAIVETSFFIANVAKIKERWMFL
;
A
#
# COMPACT_ATOMS: atom_id res chain seq x y z
N TRP A 1 -14.64 0.33 9.42
CA TRP A 1 -14.04 0.58 8.12
C TRP A 1 -14.21 -0.61 7.18
N PHE A 2 -13.60 -1.75 7.44
CA PHE A 2 -13.66 -2.91 6.53
C PHE A 2 -15.06 -3.46 6.29
N LEU A 3 -15.95 -3.43 7.28
CA LEU A 3 -17.37 -3.78 7.06
C LEU A 3 -18.04 -2.81 6.08
N MET A 4 -17.78 -1.51 6.20
CA MET A 4 -18.27 -0.51 5.27
C MET A 4 -17.80 -0.81 3.83
N LEU A 5 -16.49 -1.09 3.66
CA LEU A 5 -15.94 -1.46 2.35
C LEU A 5 -16.63 -2.69 1.75
N ALA A 6 -16.83 -3.73 2.57
CA ALA A 6 -17.47 -4.97 2.14
C ALA A 6 -18.95 -4.75 1.73
N VAL A 7 -19.70 -4.05 2.55
CA VAL A 7 -21.15 -3.79 2.30
C VAL A 7 -21.33 -2.96 1.04
N LEU A 8 -20.61 -1.85 0.90
CA LEU A 8 -20.68 -1.00 -0.30
C LEU A 8 -20.23 -1.77 -1.56
N GLY A 9 -19.18 -2.59 -1.43
CA GLY A 9 -18.72 -3.43 -2.52
C GLY A 9 -19.77 -4.45 -2.97
N ILE A 10 -20.35 -5.18 -2.02
CA ILE A 10 -21.40 -6.18 -2.31
C ILE A 10 -22.63 -5.50 -2.96
N TYR A 11 -23.03 -4.34 -2.45
CA TYR A 11 -24.17 -3.60 -3.01
C TYR A 11 -23.98 -3.33 -4.51
N GLN A 12 -22.83 -2.86 -4.94
CA GLN A 12 -22.54 -2.60 -6.34
C GLN A 12 -22.39 -3.89 -7.18
N ILE A 13 -21.78 -4.94 -6.62
CA ILE A 13 -21.61 -6.23 -7.31
C ILE A 13 -22.97 -6.87 -7.64
N ILE A 14 -23.94 -6.80 -6.73
CA ILE A 14 -25.29 -7.35 -6.96
C ILE A 14 -25.95 -6.70 -8.18
N HIS A 15 -25.76 -5.40 -8.38
CA HIS A 15 -26.32 -4.68 -9.53
C HIS A 15 -25.60 -5.00 -10.84
N HIS A 16 -24.30 -5.34 -10.79
CA HIS A 16 -23.46 -5.61 -11.97
C HIS A 16 -22.57 -6.83 -11.80
N PRO A 17 -23.13 -8.06 -11.81
CA PRO A 17 -22.37 -9.28 -11.60
C PRO A 17 -21.38 -9.59 -12.73
N ALA A 18 -21.47 -8.89 -13.86
CA ALA A 18 -20.53 -9.01 -14.98
C ALA A 18 -19.06 -8.71 -14.57
N VAL A 19 -18.86 -7.99 -13.47
CA VAL A 19 -17.52 -7.69 -12.91
C VAL A 19 -16.71 -8.96 -12.58
N PHE A 20 -17.35 -10.07 -12.29
CA PHE A 20 -16.65 -11.34 -12.01
C PHE A 20 -15.88 -11.91 -13.22
N LYS A 21 -16.14 -11.42 -14.44
CA LYS A 21 -15.29 -11.72 -15.59
C LYS A 21 -13.84 -11.33 -15.38
N ALA A 22 -13.58 -10.29 -14.55
CA ALA A 22 -12.24 -9.85 -14.20
C ALA A 22 -11.40 -10.89 -13.43
N ILE A 23 -12.00 -11.95 -12.90
CA ILE A 23 -11.28 -13.08 -12.29
C ILE A 23 -10.46 -13.84 -13.36
N ASN A 24 -10.87 -13.80 -14.62
CA ASN A 24 -10.12 -14.45 -15.68
C ASN A 24 -8.89 -13.59 -16.04
N PRO A 25 -7.66 -14.09 -15.84
CA PRO A 25 -6.42 -13.35 -16.07
C PRO A 25 -6.21 -12.94 -17.54
N ILE A 26 -6.91 -13.56 -18.48
CA ILE A 26 -6.81 -13.22 -19.91
C ILE A 26 -7.11 -11.75 -20.15
N TYR A 27 -8.11 -11.19 -19.47
CA TYR A 27 -8.46 -9.77 -19.61
C TYR A 27 -7.37 -8.82 -19.14
N ALA A 28 -6.61 -9.21 -18.10
CA ALA A 28 -5.47 -8.43 -17.64
C ALA A 28 -4.32 -8.44 -18.68
N PHE A 29 -4.02 -9.60 -19.27
CA PHE A 29 -3.03 -9.71 -20.33
C PHE A 29 -3.45 -8.96 -21.60
N GLU A 30 -4.71 -9.04 -21.98
CA GLU A 30 -5.25 -8.28 -23.11
C GLU A 30 -5.15 -6.78 -22.88
N LEU A 31 -5.46 -6.30 -21.69
CA LEU A 31 -5.32 -4.88 -21.33
C LEU A 31 -3.87 -4.43 -21.48
N LEU A 32 -2.93 -5.18 -20.89
CA LEU A 32 -1.51 -4.83 -20.94
C LEU A 32 -0.94 -4.87 -22.38
N ALA A 33 -1.40 -5.80 -23.22
CA ALA A 33 -0.89 -6.00 -24.57
C ALA A 33 -1.54 -5.06 -25.61
N LYS A 34 -2.84 -4.81 -25.48
CA LYS A 34 -3.62 -4.07 -26.51
C LYS A 34 -3.75 -2.58 -26.20
N TYR A 35 -3.68 -2.18 -24.92
CA TYR A 35 -3.84 -0.78 -24.56
C TYR A 35 -2.52 -0.01 -24.78
N PRO A 36 -2.52 1.12 -25.52
CA PRO A 36 -1.28 1.82 -25.89
C PRO A 36 -0.36 2.19 -24.72
N ASN A 37 -0.96 2.42 -23.55
CA ASN A 37 -0.25 2.78 -22.32
C ASN A 37 -0.43 1.71 -21.23
N GLY A 38 -0.75 0.46 -21.59
CA GLY A 38 -1.06 -0.61 -20.63
C GLY A 38 0.06 -0.85 -19.62
N PHE A 39 1.31 -0.81 -20.06
CA PHE A 39 2.45 -0.98 -19.16
C PHE A 39 2.52 0.09 -18.07
N TRP A 40 2.20 1.35 -18.36
CA TRP A 40 2.26 2.45 -17.38
C TRP A 40 1.15 2.37 -16.33
N LEU A 41 0.04 1.66 -16.64
CA LEU A 41 -1.00 1.36 -15.67
C LEU A 41 -0.50 0.48 -14.50
N LEU A 42 0.59 -0.27 -14.70
CA LEU A 42 1.21 -1.06 -13.63
C LEU A 42 1.60 -0.20 -12.42
N GLY A 43 1.99 1.07 -12.63
CA GLY A 43 2.27 1.98 -11.52
C GLY A 43 1.03 2.28 -10.66
N ALA A 44 -0.17 2.33 -11.24
CA ALA A 44 -1.41 2.50 -10.49
C ALA A 44 -1.87 1.18 -9.86
N VAL A 45 -1.77 0.06 -10.60
CA VAL A 45 -2.08 -1.28 -10.09
C VAL A 45 -1.21 -1.64 -8.88
N PHE A 46 0.06 -1.26 -8.92
CA PHE A 46 1.00 -1.46 -7.81
C PHE A 46 0.47 -0.85 -6.52
N LEU A 47 -0.03 0.38 -6.55
CA LEU A 47 -0.56 1.05 -5.36
C LEU A 47 -1.77 0.32 -4.75
N CYS A 48 -2.58 -0.35 -5.56
CA CYS A 48 -3.70 -1.17 -5.08
C CYS A 48 -3.25 -2.45 -4.35
N THR A 49 -2.01 -2.89 -4.54
CA THR A 49 -1.47 -4.12 -3.94
C THR A 49 -0.53 -3.85 -2.77
N THR A 50 -0.21 -2.60 -2.47
CA THR A 50 0.64 -2.18 -1.34
C THR A 50 -0.14 -2.17 -0.02
N GLY A 51 0.56 -1.96 1.10
CA GLY A 51 0.00 -1.84 2.44
C GLY A 51 0.42 -2.97 3.40
N ALA A 52 1.16 -3.97 2.92
CA ALA A 52 1.70 -5.03 3.77
C ALA A 52 2.81 -4.52 4.72
N GLU A 53 3.42 -3.38 4.41
CA GLU A 53 4.46 -2.73 5.21
C GLU A 53 3.94 -2.34 6.60
N ALA A 54 2.73 -1.78 6.67
CA ALA A 54 2.08 -1.46 7.95
C ALA A 54 1.79 -2.71 8.77
N LEU A 55 1.49 -3.84 8.12
CA LEU A 55 1.27 -5.12 8.78
C LEU A 55 2.52 -5.62 9.52
N TYR A 56 3.71 -5.41 8.97
CA TYR A 56 4.95 -5.84 9.63
C TYR A 56 5.21 -5.09 10.92
N SER A 57 4.82 -3.83 11.04
CA SER A 57 4.95 -3.08 12.28
C SER A 57 4.06 -3.64 13.40
N ASP A 58 2.89 -4.17 13.06
CA ASP A 58 1.92 -4.73 14.01
C ASP A 58 2.20 -6.18 14.40
N LEU A 59 3.01 -6.91 13.62
CA LEU A 59 3.35 -8.32 13.92
C LEU A 59 3.97 -8.52 15.30
N GLY A 60 4.80 -7.58 15.74
CA GLY A 60 5.44 -7.60 17.05
C GLY A 60 4.46 -7.40 18.20
N HIS A 61 3.39 -6.66 18.00
CA HIS A 61 2.41 -6.29 19.03
C HIS A 61 1.23 -7.26 19.12
N CYS A 62 0.67 -7.64 17.98
CA CYS A 62 -0.57 -8.43 17.91
C CYS A 62 -0.36 -9.94 17.81
N GLY A 63 0.83 -10.38 17.45
CA GLY A 63 1.18 -11.78 17.25
C GLY A 63 0.62 -12.41 15.97
N ARG A 64 1.37 -13.37 15.41
CA ARG A 64 1.11 -13.97 14.10
C ARG A 64 -0.28 -14.61 13.95
N LYS A 65 -0.80 -15.26 15.01
CA LYS A 65 -2.07 -15.98 14.95
C LYS A 65 -3.25 -15.02 14.75
N ASN A 66 -3.25 -13.92 15.49
CA ASN A 66 -4.31 -12.92 15.43
C ASN A 66 -4.32 -12.20 14.09
N ILE A 67 -3.13 -11.81 13.61
CA ILE A 67 -2.99 -11.18 12.29
C ILE A 67 -3.45 -12.12 11.18
N ARG A 68 -3.12 -13.41 11.22
CA ARG A 68 -3.56 -14.35 10.19
C ARG A 68 -5.09 -14.46 10.11
N ASN A 69 -5.78 -14.43 11.25
CA ASN A 69 -7.23 -14.53 11.28
C ASN A 69 -7.90 -13.24 10.79
N SER A 70 -7.43 -12.08 11.25
CA SER A 70 -7.95 -10.77 10.81
C SER A 70 -7.65 -10.50 9.34
N TRP A 71 -6.51 -10.96 8.83
CA TRP A 71 -6.09 -10.78 7.45
C TRP A 71 -7.02 -11.44 6.43
N LEU A 72 -7.63 -12.57 6.76
CA LEU A 72 -8.63 -13.20 5.90
C LEU A 72 -9.85 -12.27 5.72
N PHE A 73 -10.35 -11.70 6.82
CA PHE A 73 -11.46 -10.75 6.79
C PHE A 73 -11.10 -9.48 6.02
N VAL A 74 -9.93 -8.90 6.29
CA VAL A 74 -9.44 -7.68 5.62
C VAL A 74 -9.32 -7.87 4.11
N LYS A 75 -8.68 -8.96 3.68
CA LYS A 75 -8.54 -9.28 2.24
C LYS A 75 -9.89 -9.44 1.55
N THR A 76 -10.81 -10.17 2.17
CA THR A 76 -12.15 -10.35 1.61
C THR A 76 -12.88 -9.02 1.46
N ALA A 77 -12.82 -8.16 2.48
CA ALA A 77 -13.45 -6.84 2.43
C ALA A 77 -12.83 -5.94 1.33
N LEU A 78 -11.50 -5.96 1.18
CA LEU A 78 -10.81 -5.22 0.13
C LEU A 78 -11.17 -5.72 -1.28
N LEU A 79 -11.17 -7.03 -1.50
CA LEU A 79 -11.54 -7.60 -2.79
C LEU A 79 -12.98 -7.27 -3.16
N LEU A 80 -13.92 -7.37 -2.22
CA LEU A 80 -15.30 -6.97 -2.44
C LEU A 80 -15.42 -5.48 -2.80
N ASN A 81 -14.64 -4.62 -2.15
CA ASN A 81 -14.62 -3.21 -2.47
C ASN A 81 -14.04 -2.94 -3.86
N TYR A 82 -12.94 -3.59 -4.25
CA TYR A 82 -12.35 -3.43 -5.58
C TYR A 82 -13.30 -3.88 -6.68
N PHE A 83 -13.94 -5.04 -6.51
CA PHE A 83 -14.98 -5.49 -7.45
C PHE A 83 -16.18 -4.55 -7.47
N GLY A 84 -16.58 -4.01 -6.32
CA GLY A 84 -17.67 -3.05 -6.23
C GLY A 84 -17.39 -1.74 -6.98
N GLN A 85 -16.20 -1.15 -6.79
CA GLN A 85 -15.79 0.03 -7.55
C GLN A 85 -15.69 -0.26 -9.04
N SER A 86 -15.18 -1.42 -9.42
CA SER A 86 -15.12 -1.85 -10.82
C SER A 86 -16.52 -2.05 -11.41
N ALA A 87 -17.46 -2.60 -10.66
CA ALA A 87 -18.84 -2.76 -11.07
C ALA A 87 -19.51 -1.41 -11.33
N TRP A 88 -19.30 -0.44 -10.44
CA TRP A 88 -19.80 0.93 -10.61
C TRP A 88 -19.19 1.59 -11.85
N LEU A 89 -17.90 1.42 -12.10
CA LEU A 89 -17.23 1.93 -13.29
C LEU A 89 -17.77 1.33 -14.59
N LEU A 90 -18.13 0.04 -14.60
CA LEU A 90 -18.76 -0.60 -15.77
C LEU A 90 -20.11 0.02 -16.11
N THR A 91 -20.85 0.49 -15.11
CA THR A 91 -22.15 1.15 -15.29
C THR A 91 -21.99 2.58 -15.81
N ASN A 92 -21.02 3.31 -15.27
CA ASN A 92 -20.82 4.74 -15.53
C ASN A 92 -19.65 5.01 -16.49
N GLY A 93 -19.07 3.98 -17.08
CA GLY A 93 -17.81 4.03 -17.84
C GLY A 93 -17.81 4.88 -19.11
N ASN A 94 -18.98 5.31 -19.59
CA ASN A 94 -19.09 6.24 -20.71
C ASN A 94 -18.95 7.71 -20.27
N ASN A 95 -18.96 7.99 -18.98
CA ASN A 95 -18.77 9.32 -18.44
C ASN A 95 -17.32 9.48 -17.97
N ILE A 96 -16.63 10.49 -18.49
CA ILE A 96 -15.32 10.89 -17.97
C ILE A 96 -15.49 11.20 -16.48
N LEU A 97 -14.66 10.60 -15.65
CA LEU A 97 -14.76 10.72 -14.18
C LEU A 97 -14.62 12.18 -13.67
N ASN A 98 -14.13 13.11 -14.50
CA ASN A 98 -14.01 14.55 -14.21
C ASN A 98 -13.42 14.83 -12.82
N GLY A 99 -12.44 14.02 -12.38
CA GLY A 99 -11.82 14.13 -11.05
C GLY A 99 -12.63 13.53 -9.90
N ARG A 100 -13.77 12.86 -10.18
CA ARG A 100 -14.55 12.16 -9.15
C ARG A 100 -13.82 10.88 -8.72
N ASN A 101 -13.82 10.61 -7.42
CA ASN A 101 -13.23 9.40 -6.88
C ASN A 101 -14.28 8.29 -6.79
N PRO A 102 -14.14 7.16 -7.51
CA PRO A 102 -15.10 6.06 -7.50
C PRO A 102 -15.44 5.55 -6.10
N PHE A 103 -14.50 5.64 -5.18
CA PHE A 103 -14.68 5.22 -3.79
C PHE A 103 -15.82 5.99 -3.09
N TYR A 104 -15.94 7.29 -3.32
CA TYR A 104 -17.03 8.10 -2.74
C TYR A 104 -18.31 8.02 -3.56
N GLU A 105 -18.21 7.82 -4.86
CA GLU A 105 -19.36 7.70 -5.76
C GLU A 105 -20.18 6.41 -5.55
N ILE A 106 -19.57 5.34 -5.00
CA ILE A 106 -20.33 4.13 -4.63
C ILE A 106 -21.15 4.30 -3.37
N MET A 107 -20.98 5.40 -2.62
CA MET A 107 -21.72 5.67 -1.39
C MET A 107 -23.05 6.35 -1.69
N PRO A 108 -24.14 5.93 -1.03
CA PRO A 108 -25.39 6.68 -1.08
C PRO A 108 -25.21 8.10 -0.52
N GLU A 109 -25.93 9.09 -1.05
CA GLU A 109 -25.79 10.50 -0.63
C GLU A 109 -25.94 10.70 0.88
N TRP A 110 -26.89 10.02 1.50
CA TRP A 110 -27.12 10.09 2.95
C TRP A 110 -25.95 9.53 3.77
N PHE A 111 -25.14 8.61 3.20
CA PHE A 111 -24.02 7.96 3.88
C PHE A 111 -22.68 8.63 3.56
N LEU A 112 -22.62 9.53 2.61
CA LEU A 112 -21.36 10.16 2.17
C LEU A 112 -20.62 10.83 3.32
N MET A 113 -21.29 11.65 4.12
CA MET A 113 -20.65 12.32 5.26
C MET A 113 -20.17 11.37 6.36
N PRO A 114 -20.97 10.41 6.85
CA PRO A 114 -20.48 9.36 7.73
C PRO A 114 -19.30 8.57 7.13
N GLY A 115 -19.35 8.27 5.84
CA GLY A 115 -18.29 7.56 5.12
C GLY A 115 -16.96 8.33 5.12
N ILE A 116 -16.99 9.64 4.88
CA ILE A 116 -15.82 10.51 4.94
C ILE A 116 -15.22 10.52 6.35
N ILE A 117 -16.06 10.64 7.38
CA ILE A 117 -15.60 10.63 8.78
C ILE A 117 -14.91 9.29 9.10
N ILE A 118 -15.52 8.17 8.73
CA ILE A 118 -14.94 6.84 8.95
C ILE A 118 -13.62 6.68 8.18
N ALA A 119 -13.55 7.17 6.94
CA ALA A 119 -12.32 7.14 6.14
C ALA A 119 -11.20 7.96 6.79
N THR A 120 -11.53 9.15 7.30
CA THR A 120 -10.57 10.02 7.99
C THR A 120 -10.04 9.36 9.26
N LEU A 121 -10.92 8.79 10.08
CA LEU A 121 -10.51 8.06 11.29
C LEU A 121 -9.63 6.85 10.96
N ALA A 122 -9.96 6.10 9.90
CA ALA A 122 -9.15 4.97 9.43
C ALA A 122 -7.74 5.43 8.99
N THR A 123 -7.64 6.58 8.32
CA THR A 123 -6.35 7.15 7.90
C THR A 123 -5.50 7.58 9.10
N ILE A 124 -6.11 8.17 10.13
CA ILE A 124 -5.41 8.54 11.37
C ILE A 124 -4.85 7.29 12.05
N ILE A 125 -5.65 6.21 12.17
CA ILE A 125 -5.20 4.95 12.77
C ILE A 125 -4.05 4.33 11.96
N ALA A 126 -4.15 4.33 10.63
CA ALA A 126 -3.10 3.82 9.77
C ALA A 126 -1.78 4.61 9.92
N SER A 127 -1.85 5.93 10.05
CA SER A 127 -0.66 6.76 10.28
C SER A 127 0.01 6.46 11.63
N GLN A 128 -0.75 6.17 12.67
CA GLN A 128 -0.22 5.78 13.97
C GLN A 128 0.58 4.46 13.91
N ALA A 129 0.10 3.48 13.14
CA ALA A 129 0.81 2.23 12.95
C ALA A 129 2.19 2.45 12.28
N LEU A 130 2.25 3.31 11.25
CA LEU A 130 3.51 3.65 10.56
C LEU A 130 4.48 4.42 11.47
N ILE A 131 3.99 5.35 12.28
CA ILE A 131 4.81 6.09 13.26
C ILE A 131 5.40 5.12 14.29
N SER A 132 4.59 4.22 14.85
CA SER A 132 5.04 3.21 15.81
C SER A 132 6.08 2.26 15.20
N GLY A 133 5.86 1.82 13.96
CA GLY A 133 6.83 1.02 13.21
C GLY A 133 8.15 1.74 12.98
N SER A 134 8.11 3.04 12.71
CA SER A 134 9.31 3.87 12.55
C SER A 134 10.14 3.94 13.84
N TYR A 135 9.47 4.08 15.00
CA TYR A 135 10.19 4.07 16.29
C TYR A 135 10.86 2.72 16.56
N THR A 136 10.17 1.63 16.28
CA THR A 136 10.73 0.29 16.44
C THR A 136 11.95 0.08 15.54
N LEU A 137 11.85 0.49 14.28
CA LEU A 137 12.94 0.40 13.30
C LEU A 137 14.18 1.19 13.77
N ILE A 138 13.98 2.44 14.21
CA ILE A 138 15.09 3.28 14.70
C ILE A 138 15.67 2.72 16.00
N SER A 139 14.85 2.18 16.90
CA SER A 139 15.32 1.52 18.10
C SER A 139 16.23 0.33 17.78
N GLU A 140 15.85 -0.50 16.81
CA GLU A 140 16.70 -1.60 16.36
C GLU A 140 17.97 -1.11 15.66
N ALA A 141 17.88 -0.05 14.85
CA ALA A 141 19.05 0.57 14.23
C ALA A 141 20.05 1.12 15.26
N MET A 142 19.56 1.67 16.39
CA MET A 142 20.40 2.09 17.50
C MET A 142 21.10 0.89 18.18
N ASN A 143 20.37 -0.21 18.37
CA ASN A 143 20.93 -1.44 18.96
C ASN A 143 22.03 -2.04 18.07
N LEU A 144 21.90 -1.91 16.76
CA LEU A 144 22.89 -2.35 15.77
C LEU A 144 24.01 -1.32 15.50
N ASN A 145 24.01 -0.17 16.19
CA ASN A 145 24.94 0.95 15.99
C ASN A 145 24.89 1.58 14.56
N PHE A 146 23.78 1.45 13.85
CA PHE A 146 23.56 2.13 12.57
C PHE A 146 22.94 3.52 12.73
N TRP A 147 22.42 3.84 13.93
CA TRP A 147 21.83 5.13 14.24
C TRP A 147 22.40 5.70 15.55
N PRO A 148 22.62 7.00 15.66
CA PRO A 148 23.07 7.62 16.90
C PRO A 148 22.11 7.33 18.05
N ARG A 149 22.63 7.12 19.25
CA ARG A 149 21.78 6.89 20.43
C ARG A 149 21.03 8.16 20.80
N VAL A 150 19.69 8.10 20.71
CA VAL A 150 18.78 9.17 21.10
C VAL A 150 17.91 8.72 22.27
N ALA A 151 17.29 9.69 22.95
CA ALA A 151 16.45 9.40 24.10
C ALA A 151 15.22 8.57 23.68
N VAL A 152 15.04 7.42 24.29
CA VAL A 152 13.87 6.55 24.12
C VAL A 152 13.03 6.65 25.37
N ARG A 153 11.75 6.94 25.21
CA ARG A 153 10.77 6.96 26.29
C ARG A 153 9.84 5.78 26.14
N GLN A 154 9.52 5.13 27.26
CA GLN A 154 8.51 4.08 27.33
C GLN A 154 7.27 4.66 28.02
N PRO A 155 6.21 5.00 27.27
CA PRO A 155 5.03 5.66 27.84
C PRO A 155 4.17 4.72 28.70
N SER A 156 4.34 3.40 28.58
CA SER A 156 3.64 2.41 29.39
C SER A 156 4.48 1.16 29.61
N ASP A 157 4.08 0.33 30.58
CA ASP A 157 4.70 -0.97 30.88
C ASP A 157 4.37 -2.04 29.84
N ALA A 158 3.55 -1.74 28.85
CA ALA A 158 3.21 -2.65 27.77
C ALA A 158 4.42 -2.84 26.84
N LYS A 159 4.80 -4.09 26.60
CA LYS A 159 5.89 -4.45 25.69
C LYS A 159 5.64 -3.87 24.32
N GLY A 160 6.64 -3.12 23.82
CA GLY A 160 6.65 -2.62 22.45
C GLY A 160 6.13 -1.20 22.25
N GLN A 161 5.63 -0.54 23.30
CA GLN A 161 5.29 0.88 23.21
C GLN A 161 6.55 1.73 23.43
N ILE A 162 7.08 2.24 22.33
CA ILE A 162 8.29 3.06 22.31
C ILE A 162 7.93 4.43 21.75
N TYR A 163 8.44 5.49 22.35
CA TYR A 163 8.34 6.85 21.84
C TYR A 163 9.73 7.48 21.75
N ILE A 164 10.07 7.99 20.58
CA ILE A 164 11.35 8.64 20.30
C ILE A 164 11.06 10.09 19.85
N PRO A 165 11.22 11.08 20.75
CA PRO A 165 10.85 12.47 20.44
C PRO A 165 11.53 13.07 19.20
N SER A 166 12.82 12.78 19.01
CA SER A 166 13.58 13.27 17.86
C SER A 166 13.06 12.72 16.54
N VAL A 167 12.72 11.42 16.49
CA VAL A 167 12.15 10.79 15.30
C VAL A 167 10.74 11.34 15.02
N ASN A 168 9.93 11.53 16.07
CA ASN A 168 8.61 12.15 15.92
C ASN A 168 8.70 13.54 15.31
N SER A 169 9.64 14.36 15.77
CA SER A 169 9.85 15.72 15.22
C SER A 169 10.29 15.69 13.76
N ILE A 170 11.17 14.75 13.39
CA ILE A 170 11.61 14.56 12.00
C ILE A 170 10.44 14.14 11.12
N LEU A 171 9.62 13.18 11.57
CA LEU A 171 8.44 12.72 10.83
C LEU A 171 7.42 13.85 10.67
N TRP A 172 7.13 14.60 11.72
CA TRP A 172 6.22 15.75 11.70
C TRP A 172 6.67 16.81 10.68
N PHE A 173 7.94 17.22 10.77
CA PHE A 173 8.50 18.20 9.86
C PHE A 173 8.54 17.68 8.42
N GLY A 174 8.92 16.42 8.23
CA GLY A 174 8.90 15.75 6.94
C GLY A 174 7.51 15.72 6.31
N CYS A 175 6.46 15.39 7.07
CA CYS A 175 5.08 15.43 6.59
C CYS A 175 4.67 16.83 6.12
N ILE A 176 5.01 17.87 6.89
CA ILE A 176 4.72 19.26 6.50
C ILE A 176 5.43 19.61 5.19
N LEU A 177 6.72 19.31 5.08
CA LEU A 177 7.48 19.56 3.86
C LEU A 177 6.87 18.85 2.65
N MET A 178 6.48 17.57 2.80
CA MET A 178 5.85 16.80 1.72
C MET A 178 4.54 17.42 1.27
N ILE A 179 3.69 17.86 2.20
CA ILE A 179 2.42 18.53 1.88
C ILE A 179 2.65 19.84 1.13
N LEU A 180 3.59 20.67 1.62
CA LEU A 180 3.91 21.94 0.99
C LEU A 180 4.55 21.80 -0.39
N TYR A 181 5.35 20.75 -0.57
CA TYR A 181 6.04 20.48 -1.82
C TYR A 181 5.12 19.92 -2.90
N PHE A 182 4.39 18.85 -2.58
CA PHE A 182 3.57 18.14 -3.59
C PHE A 182 2.21 18.80 -3.84
N LYS A 183 1.60 19.45 -2.85
CA LYS A 183 0.31 20.17 -2.94
C LYS A 183 -0.89 19.34 -3.41
N SER A 184 -0.69 18.22 -4.09
CA SER A 184 -1.73 17.33 -4.58
C SER A 184 -1.48 15.88 -4.16
N SER A 185 -2.54 15.13 -3.90
CA SER A 185 -2.47 13.70 -3.53
C SER A 185 -1.85 12.86 -4.65
N GLU A 186 -2.11 13.20 -5.89
CA GLU A 186 -1.60 12.46 -7.05
C GLU A 186 -0.08 12.49 -7.17
N HIS A 187 0.56 13.63 -6.88
CA HIS A 187 2.02 13.73 -6.86
C HIS A 187 2.61 12.96 -5.69
N MET A 188 1.94 13.01 -4.52
CA MET A 188 2.36 12.23 -3.34
C MET A 188 2.27 10.73 -3.60
N GLU A 189 1.23 10.26 -4.29
CA GLU A 189 1.09 8.85 -4.69
C GLU A 189 2.24 8.36 -5.57
N ALA A 190 2.70 9.19 -6.52
CA ALA A 190 3.82 8.83 -7.38
C ALA A 190 5.13 8.68 -6.57
N ALA A 191 5.41 9.61 -5.65
CA ALA A 191 6.57 9.53 -4.76
C ALA A 191 6.49 8.34 -3.81
N TYR A 192 5.30 8.04 -3.30
CA TYR A 192 5.02 6.87 -2.46
C TYR A 192 5.29 5.57 -3.21
N GLY A 193 4.73 5.41 -4.41
CA GLY A 193 4.95 4.22 -5.25
C GLY A 193 6.42 3.98 -5.56
N PHE A 194 7.17 5.04 -5.86
CA PHE A 194 8.61 4.97 -6.07
C PHE A 194 9.36 4.49 -4.82
N SER A 195 9.07 5.08 -3.67
CA SER A 195 9.75 4.73 -2.41
C SER A 195 9.49 3.28 -2.02
N ILE A 196 8.26 2.78 -2.17
CA ILE A 196 7.92 1.39 -1.86
C ILE A 196 8.59 0.42 -2.82
N THR A 197 8.66 0.71 -4.12
CA THR A 197 9.33 -0.19 -5.06
C THR A 197 10.81 -0.35 -4.76
N ILE A 198 11.51 0.72 -4.34
CA ILE A 198 12.90 0.62 -3.86
C ILE A 198 12.98 -0.28 -2.61
N THR A 199 12.09 -0.09 -1.65
CA THR A 199 12.07 -0.90 -0.42
C THR A 199 11.82 -2.38 -0.74
N MET A 200 10.94 -2.70 -1.69
CA MET A 200 10.70 -4.07 -2.14
C MET A 200 11.96 -4.70 -2.75
N MET A 201 12.64 -3.98 -3.65
CA MET A 201 13.90 -4.46 -4.24
C MET A 201 14.97 -4.74 -3.18
N MET A 202 15.10 -3.85 -2.19
CA MET A 202 16.01 -4.07 -1.05
C MET A 202 15.63 -5.30 -0.24
N THR A 203 14.33 -5.50 0.01
CA THR A 203 13.82 -6.66 0.75
C THR A 203 14.11 -7.96 0.01
N THR A 204 13.96 -7.98 -1.31
CA THR A 204 14.26 -9.14 -2.16
C THR A 204 15.76 -9.50 -2.15
N VAL A 205 16.64 -8.48 -2.16
CA VAL A 205 18.08 -8.70 -2.00
C VAL A 205 18.40 -9.30 -0.63
N LEU A 206 17.86 -8.73 0.45
CA LEU A 206 18.04 -9.24 1.81
C LEU A 206 17.51 -10.67 1.97
N LEU A 207 16.33 -10.96 1.40
CA LEU A 207 15.73 -12.29 1.38
C LEU A 207 16.65 -13.29 0.66
N THR A 208 17.24 -12.90 -0.45
CA THR A 208 18.17 -13.72 -1.22
C THR A 208 19.39 -14.09 -0.37
N VAL A 209 20.00 -13.11 0.30
CA VAL A 209 21.13 -13.32 1.21
C VAL A 209 20.72 -14.27 2.35
N TYR A 210 19.57 -14.03 2.96
CA TYR A 210 19.05 -14.88 4.05
C TYR A 210 18.85 -16.34 3.60
N LEU A 211 18.26 -16.57 2.44
CA LEU A 211 18.00 -17.91 1.91
C LEU A 211 19.29 -18.66 1.59
N ILE A 212 20.30 -17.98 1.04
CA ILE A 212 21.59 -18.59 0.71
C ILE A 212 22.42 -18.90 1.97
N TYR A 213 22.60 -17.91 2.84
CA TYR A 213 23.57 -18.03 3.94
C TYR A 213 22.98 -18.64 5.21
N ILE A 214 21.73 -18.33 5.54
CA ILE A 214 21.09 -18.79 6.78
C ILE A 214 20.28 -20.07 6.55
N LYS A 215 19.43 -20.09 5.54
CA LYS A 215 18.59 -21.26 5.22
C LYS A 215 19.32 -22.31 4.38
N LYS A 216 20.46 -21.96 3.78
CA LYS A 216 21.30 -22.86 2.96
C LYS A 216 20.52 -23.54 1.82
N TRP A 217 19.57 -22.82 1.20
CA TRP A 217 18.86 -23.32 0.04
C TRP A 217 19.77 -23.44 -1.18
N SER A 218 19.39 -24.28 -2.12
CA SER A 218 20.12 -24.41 -3.39
C SER A 218 20.24 -23.07 -4.09
N LYS A 219 21.47 -22.69 -4.49
CA LYS A 219 21.74 -21.42 -5.18
C LYS A 219 20.93 -21.26 -6.46
N ILE A 220 20.68 -22.36 -7.19
CA ILE A 220 19.90 -22.32 -8.43
C ILE A 220 18.45 -21.94 -8.13
N LEU A 221 17.84 -22.52 -7.10
CA LEU A 221 16.46 -22.23 -6.71
C LEU A 221 16.34 -20.78 -6.22
N VAL A 222 17.29 -20.31 -5.41
CA VAL A 222 17.26 -18.92 -4.91
C VAL A 222 17.48 -17.93 -6.04
N LEU A 223 18.36 -18.22 -6.99
CA LEU A 223 18.60 -17.37 -8.15
C LEU A 223 17.36 -17.29 -9.06
N SER A 224 16.67 -18.41 -9.29
CA SER A 224 15.43 -18.43 -10.06
C SER A 224 14.32 -17.60 -9.41
N LEU A 225 14.19 -17.66 -8.09
CA LEU A 225 13.26 -16.82 -7.33
C LEU A 225 13.65 -15.33 -7.42
N LEU A 226 14.94 -15.03 -7.27
CA LEU A 226 15.45 -13.66 -7.41
C LEU A 226 15.12 -13.07 -8.79
N ILE A 227 15.37 -13.83 -9.86
CA ILE A 227 15.07 -13.38 -11.23
C ILE A 227 13.57 -13.13 -11.39
N LEU A 228 12.72 -14.03 -10.91
CA LEU A 228 11.28 -13.90 -10.99
C LEU A 228 10.80 -12.61 -10.29
N PHE A 229 11.22 -12.39 -9.04
CA PHE A 229 10.85 -11.18 -8.30
C PHE A 229 11.46 -9.93 -8.94
N ALA A 230 12.72 -9.97 -9.35
CA ALA A 230 13.38 -8.83 -9.98
C ALA A 230 12.68 -8.38 -11.27
N ILE A 231 12.18 -9.29 -12.10
CA ILE A 231 11.41 -8.93 -13.30
C ILE A 231 10.13 -8.16 -12.92
N VAL A 232 9.38 -8.67 -11.94
CA VAL A 232 8.14 -8.04 -11.49
C VAL A 232 8.41 -6.67 -10.84
N GLU A 233 9.36 -6.62 -9.91
CA GLU A 233 9.70 -5.40 -9.16
C GLU A 233 10.29 -4.33 -10.08
N THR A 234 11.15 -4.71 -11.03
CA THR A 234 11.72 -3.78 -12.01
C THR A 234 10.64 -3.22 -12.92
N SER A 235 9.65 -4.03 -13.32
CA SER A 235 8.51 -3.57 -14.12
C SER A 235 7.70 -2.50 -13.36
N PHE A 236 7.41 -2.74 -12.10
CA PHE A 236 6.74 -1.75 -11.25
C PHE A 236 7.60 -0.51 -10.99
N PHE A 237 8.90 -0.69 -10.77
CA PHE A 237 9.83 0.42 -10.59
C PHE A 237 9.87 1.33 -11.81
N ILE A 238 10.03 0.79 -13.02
CA ILE A 238 10.03 1.56 -14.26
C ILE A 238 8.72 2.31 -14.45
N ALA A 239 7.57 1.65 -14.21
CA ALA A 239 6.27 2.28 -14.32
C ALA A 239 6.09 3.45 -13.32
N ASN A 240 6.56 3.30 -12.06
CA ASN A 240 6.49 4.37 -11.07
C ASN A 240 7.46 5.52 -11.37
N VAL A 241 8.67 5.24 -11.86
CA VAL A 241 9.64 6.28 -12.28
C VAL A 241 9.08 7.11 -13.42
N ALA A 242 8.47 6.48 -14.41
CA ALA A 242 7.85 7.20 -15.52
C ALA A 242 6.70 8.09 -15.05
N LYS A 243 5.85 7.59 -14.14
CA LYS A 243 4.76 8.37 -13.52
C LYS A 243 5.29 9.63 -12.80
N ILE A 244 6.44 9.54 -12.15
CA ILE A 244 7.11 10.69 -11.56
C ILE A 244 7.54 11.66 -12.66
N LYS A 245 8.27 11.18 -13.67
CA LYS A 245 8.82 12.03 -14.72
C LYS A 245 7.74 12.80 -15.49
N GLU A 246 6.64 12.16 -15.87
CA GLU A 246 5.52 12.82 -16.53
C GLU A 246 4.91 13.94 -15.68
N ARG A 247 4.81 13.73 -14.37
CA ARG A 247 4.20 14.70 -13.45
C ARG A 247 5.14 15.82 -13.02
N TRP A 248 6.45 15.59 -13.02
CA TRP A 248 7.46 16.63 -12.73
C TRP A 248 7.71 17.58 -13.89
N MET A 249 7.38 17.19 -15.12
CA MET A 249 7.48 18.08 -16.29
C MET A 249 6.40 19.17 -16.36
N PHE A 250 5.38 19.08 -15.50
CA PHE A 250 4.27 20.05 -15.42
C PHE A 250 4.34 20.96 -14.18
N LEU A 251 5.41 20.91 -13.41
CA LEU A 251 5.77 21.84 -12.33
C LEU A 251 6.82 22.84 -12.80
#